data_22c5e4006025053dc9974c7046f0a598
#
_entry.id   22c5e4006025053dc9974c7046f0a598
#
_cell.length_a   1.000
_cell.length_b   1.000
_cell.length_c   1.000
_cell.angle_alpha   90.00
_cell.angle_beta   90.00
_cell.angle_gamma   90.00
#
_symmetry.space_group_name_H-M   'P 1'
#
loop_
_entity.id
_entity.type
_entity.pdbx_description
1 polymer ?
#
loop_
_entity_poly.entity_id
_entity_poly.type
_entity_poly.pdbx_seq_one_letter_code
_entity_poly.pdbx_strand_id
1 'polypeptide(L)'
;MTGPVVVVGAGQAAAQLAISLRQGGFAAPIVLVGDEPYLPYQRPPLSKKFLSEHRAPDVLFLRPEKFWRDQDVTCELGTAVAAIDPARRRVALVGGREIAYGILALATGTSARVPPIPGLAQAGAYVVRRIDDVAKLRPALDQARRVVIIGGGYIGLEVAAVVRGEGRDVVVLEALDRVLKRVTGPDIAAFYTRYHRARGVDVRVGVKILGLEPQGADARVHLASDERLSADLVLVATGARANEDLARAAGIACEDGILVDAEARTGAPGVYAIGDCSRFPSRRYGRRLRLESVQNAIDQAKAAAASILGTPQPYDPVPWFWSDQYDLKLQMAGLSDGFDSAQTVGDPAAKRFAVEYRRAGCLIAVDAVNDARAHMLARRRIAEETEGEGARAST
;
A
#
# COMPACT_ATOMS: atom_id res chain seq x y z
N MET A 1 -21.79 -18.27 13.93
CA MET A 1 -22.49 -17.79 12.71
C MET A 1 -22.32 -18.86 11.64
N THR A 2 -23.40 -19.43 11.17
CA THR A 2 -23.42 -20.52 10.17
C THR A 2 -23.78 -19.93 8.82
N GLY A 3 -22.83 -19.85 7.89
CA GLY A 3 -23.05 -19.38 6.53
C GLY A 3 -21.75 -19.09 5.82
N PRO A 4 -21.74 -18.91 4.49
CA PRO A 4 -20.53 -18.67 3.72
C PRO A 4 -19.90 -17.32 4.09
N VAL A 5 -18.56 -17.29 4.05
CA VAL A 5 -17.78 -16.05 4.10
C VAL A 5 -17.57 -15.58 2.66
N VAL A 6 -18.02 -14.37 2.35
CA VAL A 6 -17.72 -13.71 1.07
C VAL A 6 -16.69 -12.61 1.34
N VAL A 7 -15.61 -12.61 0.58
CA VAL A 7 -14.55 -11.59 0.66
C VAL A 7 -14.55 -10.78 -0.62
N VAL A 8 -14.81 -9.49 -0.53
CA VAL A 8 -14.75 -8.58 -1.68
C VAL A 8 -13.32 -8.05 -1.82
N GLY A 9 -12.65 -8.51 -2.84
CA GLY A 9 -11.23 -8.34 -3.10
C GLY A 9 -10.49 -9.68 -3.08
N ALA A 10 -9.47 -9.83 -3.95
CA ALA A 10 -8.62 -11.01 -4.04
C ALA A 10 -7.13 -10.65 -3.86
N GLY A 11 -6.83 -9.72 -2.94
CA GLY A 11 -5.46 -9.31 -2.62
C GLY A 11 -4.87 -10.03 -1.40
N GLN A 12 -3.78 -9.48 -0.86
CA GLN A 12 -3.02 -10.03 0.28
C GLN A 12 -3.91 -10.27 1.52
N ALA A 13 -4.76 -9.30 1.88
CA ALA A 13 -5.62 -9.41 3.06
C ALA A 13 -6.69 -10.50 2.88
N ALA A 14 -7.32 -10.57 1.69
CA ALA A 14 -8.30 -11.59 1.37
C ALA A 14 -7.71 -13.01 1.44
N ALA A 15 -6.54 -13.19 0.84
CA ALA A 15 -5.81 -14.46 0.89
C ALA A 15 -5.50 -14.89 2.32
N GLN A 16 -4.97 -13.96 3.13
CA GLN A 16 -4.62 -14.26 4.52
C GLN A 16 -5.86 -14.58 5.36
N LEU A 17 -6.97 -13.86 5.15
CA LEU A 17 -8.22 -14.13 5.85
C LEU A 17 -8.71 -15.55 5.58
N ALA A 18 -8.78 -15.96 4.31
CA ALA A 18 -9.20 -17.30 3.91
C ALA A 18 -8.28 -18.39 4.52
N ILE A 19 -6.97 -18.19 4.45
CA ILE A 19 -5.97 -19.10 5.05
C ILE A 19 -6.18 -19.22 6.56
N SER A 20 -6.32 -18.08 7.26
CA SER A 20 -6.47 -18.05 8.71
C SER A 20 -7.78 -18.68 9.18
N LEU A 21 -8.88 -18.49 8.45
CA LEU A 21 -10.16 -19.13 8.72
C LEU A 21 -10.05 -20.66 8.59
N ARG A 22 -9.44 -21.18 7.53
CA ARG A 22 -9.25 -22.62 7.34
C ARG A 22 -8.34 -23.22 8.41
N GLN A 23 -7.23 -22.54 8.73
CA GLN A 23 -6.33 -22.95 9.82
C GLN A 23 -7.03 -22.99 11.19
N GLY A 24 -7.99 -22.11 11.42
CA GLY A 24 -8.82 -22.05 12.61
C GLY A 24 -10.04 -23.01 12.60
N GLY A 25 -10.17 -23.86 11.59
CA GLY A 25 -11.23 -24.89 11.52
C GLY A 25 -12.58 -24.36 10.99
N PHE A 26 -12.64 -23.20 10.35
CA PHE A 26 -13.86 -22.69 9.73
C PHE A 26 -14.30 -23.61 8.57
N ALA A 27 -15.45 -24.27 8.70
CA ALA A 27 -15.89 -25.31 7.77
C ALA A 27 -16.82 -24.81 6.64
N ALA A 28 -17.49 -23.67 6.82
CA ALA A 28 -18.42 -23.18 5.81
C ALA A 28 -17.68 -22.65 4.54
N PRO A 29 -18.36 -22.55 3.39
CA PRO A 29 -17.73 -22.06 2.15
C PRO A 29 -17.08 -20.69 2.30
N ILE A 30 -15.95 -20.49 1.61
CA ILE A 30 -15.27 -19.21 1.51
C ILE A 30 -15.17 -18.84 0.02
N VAL A 31 -15.62 -17.63 -0.33
CA VAL A 31 -15.59 -17.11 -1.70
C VAL A 31 -14.81 -15.81 -1.73
N LEU A 32 -13.72 -15.76 -2.49
CA LEU A 32 -12.98 -14.54 -2.80
C LEU A 32 -13.50 -13.99 -4.12
N VAL A 33 -13.95 -12.74 -4.16
CA VAL A 33 -14.43 -12.07 -5.37
C VAL A 33 -13.45 -10.98 -5.75
N GLY A 34 -12.78 -11.12 -6.91
CA GLY A 34 -11.78 -10.17 -7.41
C GLY A 34 -12.09 -9.65 -8.80
N ASP A 35 -11.92 -8.35 -9.01
CA ASP A 35 -12.10 -7.67 -10.30
C ASP A 35 -10.92 -7.90 -11.27
N GLU A 36 -9.78 -8.34 -10.77
CA GLU A 36 -8.62 -8.75 -11.58
C GLU A 36 -8.72 -10.26 -11.91
N PRO A 37 -8.28 -10.70 -13.12
CA PRO A 37 -8.37 -12.11 -13.53
C PRO A 37 -7.24 -12.98 -12.95
N TYR A 38 -6.58 -12.52 -11.90
CA TYR A 38 -5.42 -13.16 -11.31
C TYR A 38 -5.73 -13.71 -9.91
N LEU A 39 -5.16 -14.86 -9.58
CA LEU A 39 -5.12 -15.38 -8.22
C LEU A 39 -4.52 -14.36 -7.26
N PRO A 40 -4.81 -14.41 -5.95
CA PRO A 40 -4.19 -13.51 -4.97
C PRO A 40 -2.68 -13.46 -5.11
N TYR A 41 -2.12 -12.26 -5.26
CA TYR A 41 -0.71 -12.04 -5.61
C TYR A 41 -0.05 -10.92 -4.79
N GLN A 42 1.29 -10.90 -4.81
CA GLN A 42 2.13 -9.90 -4.15
C GLN A 42 2.25 -8.64 -5.01
N ARG A 43 1.83 -7.47 -4.50
CA ARG A 43 1.96 -6.17 -5.20
C ARG A 43 3.36 -5.52 -5.10
N PRO A 44 4.13 -5.66 -3.99
CA PRO A 44 5.42 -4.99 -3.88
C PRO A 44 6.42 -5.23 -5.02
N PRO A 45 6.47 -6.39 -5.68
CA PRO A 45 7.37 -6.59 -6.82
C PRO A 45 7.01 -5.77 -8.08
N LEU A 46 5.78 -5.25 -8.19
CA LEU A 46 5.29 -4.53 -9.38
C LEU A 46 6.09 -3.27 -9.71
N SER A 47 6.63 -2.57 -8.70
CA SER A 47 7.48 -1.39 -8.87
C SER A 47 8.98 -1.71 -8.87
N LYS A 48 9.35 -2.99 -8.83
CA LYS A 48 10.71 -3.50 -8.66
C LYS A 48 11.05 -4.56 -9.72
N LYS A 49 11.40 -5.77 -9.28
CA LYS A 49 11.83 -6.87 -10.15
C LYS A 49 10.79 -7.28 -11.21
N PHE A 50 9.51 -7.24 -10.90
CA PHE A 50 8.50 -7.59 -11.89
C PHE A 50 8.42 -6.54 -13.01
N LEU A 51 8.75 -5.28 -12.73
CA LEU A 51 8.85 -4.24 -13.75
C LEU A 51 10.07 -4.45 -14.65
N SER A 52 11.20 -4.91 -14.13
CA SER A 52 12.46 -5.09 -14.89
C SER A 52 12.61 -6.45 -15.57
N GLU A 53 11.99 -7.50 -14.98
CA GLU A 53 12.21 -8.88 -15.39
C GLU A 53 11.01 -9.43 -16.15
N HIS A 54 10.80 -9.23 -17.39
CA HIS A 54 9.71 -9.74 -18.25
C HIS A 54 9.18 -11.15 -17.87
N ARG A 55 8.62 -11.31 -16.67
CA ARG A 55 8.13 -12.58 -16.13
C ARG A 55 6.62 -12.73 -16.29
N ALA A 56 6.16 -13.96 -16.35
CA ALA A 56 4.73 -14.27 -16.32
C ALA A 56 4.12 -13.90 -14.94
N PRO A 57 2.83 -13.53 -14.87
CA PRO A 57 2.15 -13.11 -13.64
C PRO A 57 2.16 -14.13 -12.50
N ASP A 58 2.24 -15.41 -12.78
CA ASP A 58 2.19 -16.52 -11.83
C ASP A 58 3.33 -16.49 -10.79
N VAL A 59 4.49 -15.90 -11.15
CA VAL A 59 5.61 -15.70 -10.20
C VAL A 59 5.25 -14.82 -9.00
N LEU A 60 4.18 -14.03 -9.12
CA LEU A 60 3.67 -13.16 -8.07
C LEU A 60 2.65 -13.83 -7.16
N PHE A 61 2.05 -14.96 -7.56
CA PHE A 61 0.93 -15.56 -6.85
C PHE A 61 1.34 -15.98 -5.43
N LEU A 62 0.52 -15.65 -4.45
CA LEU A 62 0.71 -16.01 -3.05
C LEU A 62 0.64 -17.51 -2.84
N ARG A 63 -0.23 -18.18 -3.59
CA ARG A 63 -0.41 -19.63 -3.60
C ARG A 63 -0.85 -20.07 -4.99
N PRO A 64 -0.49 -21.29 -5.41
CA PRO A 64 -0.95 -21.85 -6.68
C PRO A 64 -2.45 -22.17 -6.61
N GLU A 65 -3.11 -22.30 -7.78
CA GLU A 65 -4.55 -22.58 -7.88
C GLU A 65 -4.96 -23.85 -7.12
N LYS A 66 -4.12 -24.90 -7.20
CA LYS A 66 -4.34 -26.15 -6.46
C LYS A 66 -4.52 -25.93 -4.96
N PHE A 67 -3.76 -25.01 -4.36
CA PHE A 67 -3.89 -24.69 -2.94
C PHE A 67 -5.30 -24.20 -2.57
N TRP A 68 -5.87 -23.27 -3.33
CA TRP A 68 -7.20 -22.72 -3.07
C TRP A 68 -8.27 -23.80 -3.17
N ARG A 69 -8.17 -24.63 -4.17
CA ARG A 69 -9.07 -25.77 -4.39
C ARG A 69 -8.96 -26.80 -3.25
N ASP A 70 -7.76 -27.17 -2.82
CA ASP A 70 -7.54 -28.11 -1.71
C ASP A 70 -8.02 -27.55 -0.37
N GLN A 71 -8.07 -26.22 -0.22
CA GLN A 71 -8.61 -25.53 0.95
C GLN A 71 -10.11 -25.21 0.83
N ASP A 72 -10.81 -25.69 -0.17
CA ASP A 72 -12.23 -25.40 -0.43
C ASP A 72 -12.52 -23.89 -0.43
N VAL A 73 -11.66 -23.11 -1.08
CA VAL A 73 -11.81 -21.66 -1.28
C VAL A 73 -12.10 -21.40 -2.75
N THR A 74 -13.28 -20.87 -3.02
CA THR A 74 -13.68 -20.46 -4.38
C THR A 74 -13.09 -19.08 -4.70
N CYS A 75 -12.40 -18.97 -5.83
CA CYS A 75 -11.89 -17.71 -6.35
C CYS A 75 -12.70 -17.28 -7.57
N GLU A 76 -13.61 -16.33 -7.39
CA GLU A 76 -14.40 -15.67 -8.45
C GLU A 76 -13.59 -14.48 -8.96
N LEU A 77 -12.79 -14.69 -9.99
CA LEU A 77 -11.84 -13.72 -10.53
C LEU A 77 -12.33 -13.08 -11.83
N GLY A 78 -11.83 -11.89 -12.14
CA GLY A 78 -12.26 -11.11 -13.30
C GLY A 78 -13.69 -10.58 -13.19
N THR A 79 -14.25 -10.55 -11.97
CA THR A 79 -15.63 -10.13 -11.75
C THR A 79 -15.70 -9.15 -10.58
N ALA A 80 -16.20 -7.94 -10.85
CA ALA A 80 -16.37 -6.93 -9.81
C ALA A 80 -17.69 -7.11 -9.05
N VAL A 81 -17.68 -6.78 -7.74
CA VAL A 81 -18.89 -6.55 -6.97
C VAL A 81 -19.45 -5.18 -7.34
N ALA A 82 -20.71 -5.12 -7.76
CA ALA A 82 -21.40 -3.90 -8.16
C ALA A 82 -22.14 -3.24 -6.97
N ALA A 83 -22.68 -4.04 -6.05
CA ALA A 83 -23.43 -3.54 -4.90
C ALA A 83 -23.36 -4.50 -3.71
N ILE A 84 -23.58 -3.95 -2.52
CA ILE A 84 -23.69 -4.70 -1.26
C ILE A 84 -25.03 -4.34 -0.64
N ASP A 85 -25.82 -5.34 -0.24
CA ASP A 85 -27.05 -5.20 0.54
C ASP A 85 -26.84 -5.84 1.92
N PRO A 86 -26.48 -5.08 2.95
CA PRO A 86 -26.24 -5.61 4.29
C PRO A 86 -27.52 -6.15 4.95
N ALA A 87 -28.69 -5.56 4.64
CA ALA A 87 -29.95 -5.98 5.23
C ALA A 87 -30.38 -7.36 4.73
N ARG A 88 -30.22 -7.63 3.43
CA ARG A 88 -30.53 -8.93 2.81
C ARG A 88 -29.34 -9.90 2.86
N ARG A 89 -28.17 -9.45 3.34
CA ARG A 89 -26.90 -10.21 3.36
C ARG A 89 -26.54 -10.76 1.98
N ARG A 90 -26.49 -9.89 0.96
CA ARG A 90 -26.14 -10.23 -0.41
C ARG A 90 -25.13 -9.26 -1.00
N VAL A 91 -24.27 -9.76 -1.85
CA VAL A 91 -23.46 -8.97 -2.77
C VAL A 91 -23.95 -9.25 -4.20
N ALA A 92 -24.13 -8.19 -4.99
CA ALA A 92 -24.44 -8.28 -6.41
C ALA A 92 -23.16 -8.11 -7.22
N LEU A 93 -22.91 -9.02 -8.15
CA LEU A 93 -21.80 -8.96 -9.10
C LEU A 93 -22.18 -8.13 -10.32
N VAL A 94 -21.20 -7.59 -11.02
CA VAL A 94 -21.40 -7.07 -12.36
C VAL A 94 -21.97 -8.22 -13.23
N GLY A 95 -23.07 -7.95 -13.94
CA GLY A 95 -23.82 -9.00 -14.67
C GLY A 95 -25.03 -9.55 -13.94
N GLY A 96 -25.31 -9.08 -12.67
CA GLY A 96 -26.57 -9.28 -11.97
C GLY A 96 -26.66 -10.55 -11.11
N ARG A 97 -25.66 -11.44 -11.13
CA ARG A 97 -25.61 -12.60 -10.21
C ARG A 97 -25.42 -12.12 -8.76
N GLU A 98 -26.18 -12.67 -7.83
CA GLU A 98 -26.06 -12.39 -6.40
C GLU A 98 -25.39 -13.55 -5.66
N ILE A 99 -24.61 -13.24 -4.64
CA ILE A 99 -24.05 -14.20 -3.68
C ILE A 99 -24.53 -13.85 -2.28
N ALA A 100 -25.19 -14.81 -1.62
CA ALA A 100 -25.58 -14.65 -0.22
C ALA A 100 -24.39 -14.92 0.70
N TYR A 101 -24.32 -14.22 1.84
CA TYR A 101 -23.27 -14.42 2.83
C TYR A 101 -23.79 -14.52 4.26
N GLY A 102 -23.13 -15.30 5.09
CA GLY A 102 -23.25 -15.26 6.54
C GLY A 102 -22.35 -14.16 7.13
N ILE A 103 -21.16 -14.00 6.54
CA ILE A 103 -20.14 -12.99 6.89
C ILE A 103 -19.62 -12.38 5.60
N LEU A 104 -19.47 -11.04 5.60
CA LEU A 104 -18.86 -10.28 4.53
C LEU A 104 -17.54 -9.66 5.01
N ALA A 105 -16.47 -9.81 4.26
CA ALA A 105 -15.21 -9.09 4.49
C ALA A 105 -14.88 -8.20 3.30
N LEU A 106 -14.71 -6.90 3.55
CA LEU A 106 -14.28 -5.93 2.55
C LEU A 106 -12.75 -5.85 2.57
N ALA A 107 -12.11 -6.37 1.54
CA ALA A 107 -10.66 -6.37 1.33
C ALA A 107 -10.31 -5.67 0.00
N THR A 108 -11.03 -4.59 -0.30
CA THR A 108 -11.01 -3.87 -1.58
C THR A 108 -9.71 -3.11 -1.82
N GLY A 109 -8.89 -2.92 -0.79
CA GLY A 109 -7.58 -2.28 -0.89
C GLY A 109 -7.64 -0.81 -1.29
N THR A 110 -6.69 -0.40 -2.13
CA THR A 110 -6.53 0.98 -2.60
C THR A 110 -6.30 1.03 -4.11
N SER A 111 -6.63 2.18 -4.71
CA SER A 111 -6.32 2.53 -6.10
C SER A 111 -5.29 3.65 -6.16
N ALA A 112 -4.52 3.72 -7.24
CA ALA A 112 -3.59 4.82 -7.45
C ALA A 112 -4.34 6.17 -7.46
N ARG A 113 -3.81 7.14 -6.74
CA ARG A 113 -4.32 8.50 -6.72
C ARG A 113 -3.76 9.25 -7.92
N VAL A 114 -4.63 9.61 -8.85
CA VAL A 114 -4.29 10.44 -10.02
C VAL A 114 -4.70 11.88 -9.70
N PRO A 115 -3.74 12.83 -9.65
CA PRO A 115 -4.06 14.23 -9.35
C PRO A 115 -4.78 14.87 -10.55
N PRO A 116 -5.65 15.87 -10.31
CA PRO A 116 -6.38 16.56 -11.35
C PRO A 116 -5.49 17.61 -12.06
N ILE A 117 -4.41 17.14 -12.69
CA ILE A 117 -3.51 18.02 -13.46
C ILE A 117 -4.08 18.12 -14.90
N PRO A 118 -4.29 19.33 -15.43
CA PRO A 118 -4.76 19.54 -16.79
C PRO A 118 -3.91 18.77 -17.83
N GLY A 119 -4.54 18.05 -18.76
CA GLY A 119 -3.87 17.31 -19.81
C GLY A 119 -3.26 15.97 -19.38
N LEU A 120 -3.26 15.61 -18.09
CA LEU A 120 -2.64 14.37 -17.61
C LEU A 120 -3.29 13.11 -18.19
N ALA A 121 -4.61 13.07 -18.27
CA ALA A 121 -5.35 11.94 -18.85
C ALA A 121 -5.09 11.82 -20.36
N GLN A 122 -5.06 12.96 -21.07
CA GLN A 122 -4.82 13.02 -22.52
C GLN A 122 -3.36 12.63 -22.86
N ALA A 123 -2.42 12.89 -21.96
CA ALA A 123 -1.02 12.49 -22.10
C ALA A 123 -0.79 10.98 -21.87
N GLY A 124 -1.83 10.19 -21.59
CA GLY A 124 -1.70 8.73 -21.40
C GLY A 124 -0.80 8.33 -20.24
N ALA A 125 -0.82 9.09 -19.14
CA ALA A 125 0.06 8.83 -18.00
C ALA A 125 -0.21 7.46 -17.36
N TYR A 126 0.87 6.76 -17.01
CA TYR A 126 0.85 5.43 -16.42
C TYR A 126 0.78 5.50 -14.89
N VAL A 127 0.32 4.41 -14.28
CA VAL A 127 0.38 4.15 -12.84
C VAL A 127 0.96 2.76 -12.60
N VAL A 128 1.34 2.43 -11.36
CA VAL A 128 1.75 1.09 -10.97
C VAL A 128 0.99 0.68 -9.72
N ARG A 129 -0.02 -0.18 -9.88
CA ARG A 129 -0.80 -0.75 -8.79
C ARG A 129 -1.20 -2.21 -9.05
N ARG A 130 -1.47 -2.56 -10.31
CA ARG A 130 -1.96 -3.87 -10.77
C ARG A 130 -0.97 -4.52 -11.74
N ILE A 131 -1.09 -5.83 -11.94
CA ILE A 131 -0.33 -6.55 -12.97
C ILE A 131 -0.56 -5.93 -14.36
N ASP A 132 -1.81 -5.61 -14.70
CA ASP A 132 -2.16 -5.01 -15.99
C ASP A 132 -1.57 -3.62 -16.19
N ASP A 133 -1.33 -2.86 -15.10
CA ASP A 133 -0.63 -1.57 -15.21
C ASP A 133 0.81 -1.80 -15.69
N VAL A 134 1.50 -2.79 -15.12
CA VAL A 134 2.87 -3.14 -15.54
C VAL A 134 2.89 -3.72 -16.94
N ALA A 135 1.91 -4.55 -17.30
CA ALA A 135 1.78 -5.10 -18.66
C ALA A 135 1.62 -4.01 -19.72
N LYS A 136 0.94 -2.90 -19.39
CA LYS A 136 0.81 -1.72 -20.28
C LYS A 136 2.05 -0.83 -20.23
N LEU A 137 2.64 -0.64 -19.05
CA LEU A 137 3.79 0.23 -18.83
C LEU A 137 5.07 -0.31 -19.48
N ARG A 138 5.31 -1.61 -19.38
CA ARG A 138 6.58 -2.21 -19.81
C ARG A 138 6.91 -1.97 -21.28
N PRO A 139 6.00 -2.25 -22.27
CA PRO A 139 6.27 -1.97 -23.68
C PRO A 139 6.55 -0.49 -23.97
N ALA A 140 5.88 0.43 -23.24
CA ALA A 140 6.10 1.85 -23.38
C ALA A 140 7.48 2.25 -22.81
N LEU A 141 7.89 1.66 -21.69
CA LEU A 141 9.24 1.87 -21.13
C LEU A 141 10.32 1.39 -22.10
N ASP A 142 10.11 0.27 -22.82
CA ASP A 142 11.11 -0.25 -23.75
C ASP A 142 11.40 0.71 -24.90
N GLN A 143 10.45 1.58 -25.25
CA GLN A 143 10.60 2.61 -26.29
C GLN A 143 11.05 3.97 -25.74
N ALA A 144 10.81 4.23 -24.43
CA ALA A 144 11.08 5.51 -23.82
C ALA A 144 12.58 5.70 -23.51
N ARG A 145 13.07 6.91 -23.69
CA ARG A 145 14.39 7.37 -23.24
C ARG A 145 14.27 8.32 -22.06
N ARG A 146 13.28 9.21 -22.09
CA ARG A 146 13.05 10.26 -21.07
C ARG A 146 11.77 9.96 -20.33
N VAL A 147 11.91 9.63 -19.03
CA VAL A 147 10.77 9.28 -18.16
C VAL A 147 10.58 10.36 -17.11
N VAL A 148 9.38 10.93 -17.03
CA VAL A 148 9.00 11.85 -15.97
C VAL A 148 8.09 11.11 -14.98
N ILE A 149 8.48 11.13 -13.71
CA ILE A 149 7.74 10.52 -12.60
C ILE A 149 7.15 11.63 -11.72
N ILE A 150 5.84 11.67 -11.60
CA ILE A 150 5.10 12.62 -10.77
C ILE A 150 4.85 11.98 -9.40
N GLY A 151 5.56 12.44 -8.37
CA GLY A 151 5.52 11.96 -7.00
C GLY A 151 6.81 11.28 -6.56
N GLY A 152 7.41 11.81 -5.50
CA GLY A 152 8.66 11.33 -4.86
C GLY A 152 8.40 10.42 -3.64
N GLY A 153 7.30 9.65 -3.63
CA GLY A 153 7.03 8.61 -2.63
C GLY A 153 7.76 7.30 -2.93
N TYR A 154 7.47 6.23 -2.16
CA TYR A 154 8.13 4.92 -2.34
C TYR A 154 8.05 4.41 -3.77
N ILE A 155 6.85 4.30 -4.34
CA ILE A 155 6.64 3.75 -5.68
C ILE A 155 7.38 4.59 -6.73
N GLY A 156 7.30 5.92 -6.63
CA GLY A 156 7.99 6.82 -7.57
C GLY A 156 9.50 6.61 -7.55
N LEU A 157 10.11 6.53 -6.37
CA LEU A 157 11.55 6.30 -6.22
C LEU A 157 11.98 4.88 -6.58
N GLU A 158 11.16 3.86 -6.29
CA GLU A 158 11.41 2.46 -6.69
C GLU A 158 11.41 2.32 -8.21
N VAL A 159 10.41 2.89 -8.89
CA VAL A 159 10.35 2.92 -10.36
C VAL A 159 11.51 3.74 -10.93
N ALA A 160 11.84 4.91 -10.33
CA ALA A 160 13.00 5.71 -10.73
C ALA A 160 14.30 4.90 -10.66
N ALA A 161 14.46 4.09 -9.61
CA ALA A 161 15.63 3.23 -9.45
C ALA A 161 15.72 2.15 -10.55
N VAL A 162 14.60 1.49 -10.87
CA VAL A 162 14.53 0.47 -11.94
C VAL A 162 14.82 1.10 -13.30
N VAL A 163 14.10 2.16 -13.65
CA VAL A 163 14.17 2.82 -14.97
C VAL A 163 15.56 3.43 -15.22
N ARG A 164 16.14 4.05 -14.17
CA ARG A 164 17.51 4.57 -14.26
C ARG A 164 18.54 3.46 -14.35
N GLY A 165 18.33 2.34 -13.64
CA GLY A 165 19.19 1.15 -13.72
C GLY A 165 19.21 0.53 -15.13
N GLU A 166 18.16 0.73 -15.92
CA GLU A 166 18.09 0.34 -17.35
C GLU A 166 18.67 1.40 -18.31
N GLY A 167 19.30 2.47 -17.78
CA GLY A 167 20.04 3.47 -18.59
C GLY A 167 19.19 4.62 -19.14
N ARG A 168 17.91 4.76 -18.71
CA ARG A 168 17.03 5.84 -19.19
C ARG A 168 17.25 7.13 -18.39
N ASP A 169 16.92 8.27 -18.99
CA ASP A 169 16.88 9.56 -18.31
C ASP A 169 15.61 9.67 -17.47
N VAL A 170 15.77 9.99 -16.18
CA VAL A 170 14.66 10.02 -15.23
C VAL A 170 14.61 11.36 -14.51
N VAL A 171 13.43 11.98 -14.53
CA VAL A 171 13.11 13.16 -13.72
C VAL A 171 12.01 12.77 -12.73
N VAL A 172 12.23 13.02 -11.44
CA VAL A 172 11.22 12.86 -10.39
C VAL A 172 10.75 14.25 -9.96
N LEU A 173 9.46 14.52 -10.10
CA LEU A 173 8.81 15.78 -9.71
C LEU A 173 7.99 15.56 -8.43
N GLU A 174 8.43 16.14 -7.31
CA GLU A 174 7.73 16.10 -6.03
C GLU A 174 7.18 17.50 -5.68
N ALA A 175 5.89 17.56 -5.37
CA ALA A 175 5.23 18.82 -5.04
C ALA A 175 5.61 19.34 -3.64
N LEU A 176 5.95 18.43 -2.73
CA LEU A 176 6.39 18.77 -1.38
C LEU A 176 7.87 19.17 -1.37
N ASP A 177 8.33 19.74 -0.26
CA ASP A 177 9.69 20.25 -0.07
C ASP A 177 10.78 19.15 -0.01
N ARG A 178 10.39 17.88 0.12
CA ARG A 178 11.29 16.72 0.11
C ARG A 178 10.59 15.46 -0.35
N VAL A 179 11.35 14.50 -0.87
CA VAL A 179 10.87 13.15 -1.16
C VAL A 179 10.50 12.41 0.14
N LEU A 180 9.66 11.41 0.07
CA LEU A 180 9.22 10.57 1.21
C LEU A 180 8.64 11.36 2.40
N LYS A 181 8.25 12.63 2.23
CA LYS A 181 7.86 13.55 3.32
C LYS A 181 6.77 13.00 4.24
N ARG A 182 5.83 12.24 3.68
CA ARG A 182 4.69 11.70 4.44
C ARG A 182 5.03 10.49 5.30
N VAL A 183 6.23 9.93 5.16
CA VAL A 183 6.54 8.58 5.67
C VAL A 183 7.87 8.48 6.39
N THR A 184 8.81 9.43 6.18
CA THR A 184 10.12 9.46 6.84
C THR A 184 10.50 10.86 7.29
N GLY A 185 11.53 10.96 8.15
CA GLY A 185 12.12 12.23 8.55
C GLY A 185 13.04 12.85 7.49
N PRO A 186 13.52 14.07 7.75
CA PRO A 186 14.38 14.83 6.81
C PRO A 186 15.68 14.13 6.46
N ASP A 187 16.33 13.45 7.42
CA ASP A 187 17.64 12.81 7.22
C ASP A 187 17.57 11.68 6.21
N ILE A 188 16.56 10.81 6.32
CA ILE A 188 16.30 9.75 5.35
C ILE A 188 15.94 10.33 3.98
N ALA A 189 15.05 11.33 3.94
CA ALA A 189 14.68 12.00 2.70
C ALA A 189 15.89 12.63 1.98
N ALA A 190 16.76 13.32 2.73
CA ALA A 190 17.99 13.91 2.20
C ALA A 190 18.98 12.85 1.71
N PHE A 191 19.12 11.73 2.45
CA PHE A 191 19.97 10.62 2.05
C PHE A 191 19.50 10.01 0.72
N TYR A 192 18.22 9.68 0.59
CA TYR A 192 17.65 9.12 -0.65
C TYR A 192 17.72 10.10 -1.82
N THR A 193 17.47 11.39 -1.59
CA THR A 193 17.60 12.42 -2.63
C THR A 193 19.04 12.46 -3.19
N ARG A 194 20.06 12.51 -2.31
CA ARG A 194 21.49 12.49 -2.74
C ARG A 194 21.82 11.19 -3.47
N TYR A 195 21.29 10.07 -2.98
CA TYR A 195 21.57 8.75 -3.54
C TYR A 195 21.03 8.58 -4.96
N HIS A 196 19.81 9.06 -5.22
CA HIS A 196 19.22 9.08 -6.56
C HIS A 196 19.96 10.05 -7.50
N ARG A 197 20.26 11.26 -7.02
CA ARG A 197 20.98 12.26 -7.81
C ARG A 197 22.38 11.77 -8.21
N ALA A 198 23.10 11.13 -7.30
CA ALA A 198 24.43 10.55 -7.58
C ALA A 198 24.38 9.43 -8.66
N ARG A 199 23.19 8.87 -8.93
CA ARG A 199 22.96 7.89 -10.01
C ARG A 199 22.37 8.50 -11.27
N GLY A 200 22.28 9.82 -11.33
CA GLY A 200 21.81 10.56 -12.50
C GLY A 200 20.29 10.68 -12.62
N VAL A 201 19.54 10.49 -11.52
CA VAL A 201 18.12 10.84 -11.47
C VAL A 201 18.01 12.34 -11.14
N ASP A 202 17.30 13.10 -11.96
CA ASP A 202 16.97 14.50 -11.67
C ASP A 202 15.80 14.56 -10.68
N VAL A 203 16.10 14.71 -9.40
CA VAL A 203 15.08 14.80 -8.34
C VAL A 203 14.79 16.26 -8.04
N ARG A 204 13.58 16.69 -8.30
CA ARG A 204 13.09 18.07 -8.09
C ARG A 204 11.99 18.07 -7.05
N VAL A 205 12.14 18.89 -6.02
CA VAL A 205 11.19 19.05 -4.91
C VAL A 205 10.60 20.45 -4.90
N GLY A 206 9.43 20.64 -4.27
CA GLY A 206 8.71 21.91 -4.27
C GLY A 206 8.17 22.31 -5.65
N VAL A 207 7.98 21.32 -6.55
CA VAL A 207 7.60 21.60 -7.95
C VAL A 207 6.10 21.62 -8.10
N LYS A 208 5.58 22.71 -8.68
CA LYS A 208 4.18 22.82 -9.10
C LYS A 208 4.06 22.55 -10.60
N ILE A 209 3.33 21.52 -10.97
CA ILE A 209 2.98 21.19 -12.36
C ILE A 209 1.71 21.95 -12.71
N LEU A 210 1.73 22.72 -13.79
CA LEU A 210 0.58 23.49 -14.31
C LEU A 210 -0.28 22.64 -15.24
N GLY A 211 0.32 21.74 -16.01
CA GLY A 211 -0.38 20.89 -16.96
C GLY A 211 0.56 20.03 -17.78
N LEU A 212 -0.02 19.16 -18.59
CA LEU A 212 0.66 18.37 -19.59
C LEU A 212 0.03 18.63 -20.96
N GLU A 213 0.86 18.71 -21.97
CA GLU A 213 0.46 18.83 -23.38
C GLU A 213 0.88 17.55 -24.12
N PRO A 214 -0.07 16.78 -24.68
CA PRO A 214 0.26 15.63 -25.53
C PRO A 214 1.00 16.08 -26.80
N GLN A 215 2.02 15.32 -27.20
CA GLN A 215 2.78 15.58 -28.44
C GLN A 215 2.96 14.27 -29.23
N GLY A 216 1.90 13.80 -29.88
CA GLY A 216 1.89 12.48 -30.48
C GLY A 216 1.96 11.38 -29.43
N ALA A 217 3.02 10.58 -29.47
CA ALA A 217 3.30 9.55 -28.43
C ALA A 217 3.97 10.11 -27.18
N ASP A 218 4.53 11.34 -27.25
CA ASP A 218 5.25 12.01 -26.19
C ASP A 218 4.34 12.97 -25.41
N ALA A 219 4.85 13.52 -24.30
CA ALA A 219 4.20 14.57 -23.54
C ALA A 219 5.18 15.70 -23.21
N ARG A 220 4.65 16.90 -23.04
CA ARG A 220 5.36 18.05 -22.52
C ARG A 220 4.77 18.45 -21.18
N VAL A 221 5.57 18.39 -20.12
CA VAL A 221 5.17 18.75 -18.74
C VAL A 221 5.51 20.23 -18.52
N HIS A 222 4.50 21.04 -18.16
CA HIS A 222 4.64 22.46 -17.91
C HIS A 222 4.76 22.72 -16.41
N LEU A 223 5.84 23.38 -16.00
CA LEU A 223 6.11 23.74 -14.62
C LEU A 223 5.77 25.23 -14.35
N ALA A 224 5.48 25.54 -13.10
CA ALA A 224 5.23 26.94 -12.69
C ALA A 224 6.46 27.86 -12.78
N SER A 225 7.64 27.30 -13.00
CA SER A 225 8.89 28.01 -13.29
C SER A 225 9.03 28.41 -14.77
N ASP A 226 7.99 28.30 -15.58
CA ASP A 226 7.99 28.45 -17.04
C ASP A 226 8.82 27.41 -17.80
N GLU A 227 9.43 26.47 -17.08
CA GLU A 227 10.17 25.35 -17.68
C GLU A 227 9.20 24.32 -18.28
N ARG A 228 9.60 23.72 -19.39
CA ARG A 228 8.87 22.69 -20.11
C ARG A 228 9.78 21.46 -20.26
N LEU A 229 9.33 20.33 -19.68
CA LEU A 229 10.07 19.07 -19.76
C LEU A 229 9.43 18.18 -20.83
N SER A 230 10.22 17.73 -21.79
CA SER A 230 9.78 16.69 -22.74
C SER A 230 9.90 15.32 -22.07
N ALA A 231 8.86 14.50 -22.22
CA ALA A 231 8.81 13.15 -21.70
C ALA A 231 8.29 12.20 -22.77
N ASP A 232 9.00 11.10 -22.99
CA ASP A 232 8.53 10.01 -23.83
C ASP A 232 7.51 9.13 -23.06
N LEU A 233 7.58 9.21 -21.70
CA LEU A 233 6.67 8.52 -20.81
C LEU A 233 6.46 9.33 -19.52
N VAL A 234 5.22 9.41 -19.06
CA VAL A 234 4.86 9.99 -17.76
C VAL A 234 4.27 8.91 -16.85
N LEU A 235 4.82 8.79 -15.63
CA LEU A 235 4.31 7.92 -14.58
C LEU A 235 3.77 8.75 -13.41
N VAL A 236 2.59 8.39 -12.88
CA VAL A 236 1.99 9.01 -11.70
C VAL A 236 2.15 8.09 -10.48
N ALA A 237 2.80 8.61 -9.43
CA ALA A 237 3.07 7.91 -8.17
C ALA A 237 2.77 8.80 -6.95
N THR A 238 1.61 9.48 -6.95
CA THR A 238 1.22 10.49 -5.95
C THR A 238 0.47 9.94 -4.74
N GLY A 239 0.58 8.62 -4.50
CA GLY A 239 -0.04 7.90 -3.40
C GLY A 239 -1.29 7.14 -3.84
N ALA A 240 -2.08 6.68 -2.87
CA ALA A 240 -3.27 5.88 -3.09
C ALA A 240 -4.50 6.47 -2.40
N ARG A 241 -5.68 6.05 -2.84
CA ARG A 241 -6.97 6.30 -2.17
C ARG A 241 -7.59 4.97 -1.78
N ALA A 242 -8.28 4.92 -0.64
CA ALA A 242 -9.03 3.75 -0.21
C ALA A 242 -10.17 3.45 -1.19
N ASN A 243 -10.37 2.17 -1.50
CA ASN A 243 -11.53 1.72 -2.28
C ASN A 243 -12.71 1.49 -1.33
N GLU A 244 -13.35 2.58 -0.91
CA GLU A 244 -14.45 2.59 0.06
C GLU A 244 -15.83 2.84 -0.57
N ASP A 245 -15.89 3.04 -1.89
CA ASP A 245 -17.09 3.47 -2.59
C ASP A 245 -18.26 2.45 -2.43
N LEU A 246 -17.98 1.14 -2.52
CA LEU A 246 -18.97 0.08 -2.28
C LEU A 246 -19.52 0.08 -0.85
N ALA A 247 -18.65 0.26 0.14
CA ALA A 247 -19.02 0.32 1.54
C ALA A 247 -19.90 1.56 1.81
N ARG A 248 -19.48 2.72 1.29
CA ARG A 248 -20.22 3.98 1.40
C ARG A 248 -21.60 3.89 0.77
N ALA A 249 -21.71 3.31 -0.42
CA ALA A 249 -23.00 3.09 -1.11
C ALA A 249 -23.92 2.13 -0.33
N ALA A 250 -23.35 1.20 0.43
CA ALA A 250 -24.09 0.28 1.32
C ALA A 250 -24.42 0.89 2.70
N GLY A 251 -24.17 2.19 2.93
CA GLY A 251 -24.44 2.85 4.20
C GLY A 251 -23.41 2.52 5.31
N ILE A 252 -22.29 1.89 4.99
CA ILE A 252 -21.20 1.62 5.94
C ILE A 252 -20.34 2.87 6.10
N ALA A 253 -20.05 3.25 7.34
CA ALA A 253 -19.30 4.47 7.65
C ALA A 253 -17.88 4.42 7.10
N CYS A 254 -17.46 5.51 6.41
CA CYS A 254 -16.17 5.67 5.77
C CYS A 254 -15.60 7.08 6.00
N GLU A 255 -14.32 7.14 6.33
CA GLU A 255 -13.54 8.39 6.49
C GLU A 255 -12.09 8.11 6.11
N ASP A 256 -11.69 8.38 4.85
CA ASP A 256 -10.41 7.95 4.27
C ASP A 256 -10.11 6.48 4.60
N GLY A 257 -11.08 5.62 4.30
CA GLY A 257 -11.13 4.20 4.60
C GLY A 257 -12.39 3.79 5.36
N ILE A 258 -12.74 2.52 5.27
CA ILE A 258 -13.90 1.92 5.92
C ILE A 258 -13.65 1.87 7.42
N LEU A 259 -14.53 2.50 8.22
CA LEU A 259 -14.36 2.55 9.67
C LEU A 259 -14.64 1.17 10.29
N VAL A 260 -13.68 0.70 11.09
CA VAL A 260 -13.78 -0.55 11.84
C VAL A 260 -13.44 -0.33 13.32
N ASP A 261 -13.85 -1.29 14.14
CA ASP A 261 -13.41 -1.41 15.53
C ASP A 261 -12.03 -2.12 15.62
N ALA A 262 -11.57 -2.40 16.84
CA ALA A 262 -10.30 -3.06 17.10
C ALA A 262 -10.27 -4.53 16.61
N GLU A 263 -11.41 -5.14 16.35
CA GLU A 263 -11.57 -6.50 15.85
C GLU A 263 -11.89 -6.55 14.34
N ALA A 264 -11.66 -5.44 13.63
CA ALA A 264 -11.93 -5.25 12.20
C ALA A 264 -13.41 -5.32 11.80
N ARG A 265 -14.37 -5.17 12.72
CA ARG A 265 -15.80 -5.12 12.44
C ARG A 265 -16.21 -3.73 12.01
N THR A 266 -17.08 -3.63 11.02
CA THR A 266 -17.75 -2.37 10.66
C THR A 266 -18.98 -2.14 11.55
N GLY A 267 -19.65 -0.99 11.38
CA GLY A 267 -20.92 -0.72 12.01
C GLY A 267 -22.09 -1.59 11.51
N ALA A 268 -21.92 -2.31 10.39
CA ALA A 268 -22.94 -3.22 9.85
C ALA A 268 -22.73 -4.64 10.40
N PRO A 269 -23.78 -5.27 10.98
CA PRO A 269 -23.65 -6.59 11.59
C PRO A 269 -23.16 -7.67 10.61
N GLY A 270 -22.11 -8.41 10.97
CA GLY A 270 -21.53 -9.47 10.16
C GLY A 270 -20.67 -8.97 8.98
N VAL A 271 -20.35 -7.66 8.95
CA VAL A 271 -19.48 -7.05 7.92
C VAL A 271 -18.19 -6.59 8.54
N TYR A 272 -17.07 -7.03 7.97
CA TYR A 272 -15.70 -6.70 8.34
C TYR A 272 -15.03 -5.88 7.24
N ALA A 273 -13.98 -5.11 7.58
CA ALA A 273 -13.08 -4.52 6.58
C ALA A 273 -11.63 -4.66 7.02
N ILE A 274 -10.75 -5.04 6.07
CA ILE A 274 -9.36 -5.40 6.34
C ILE A 274 -8.40 -4.88 5.27
N GLY A 275 -7.14 -4.66 5.66
CA GLY A 275 -6.06 -4.20 4.79
C GLY A 275 -6.17 -2.71 4.47
N ASP A 276 -5.63 -2.30 3.32
CA ASP A 276 -5.41 -0.88 2.95
C ASP A 276 -6.72 -0.05 2.89
N CYS A 277 -7.88 -0.69 2.71
CA CYS A 277 -9.19 0.00 2.64
C CYS A 277 -9.79 0.27 4.02
N SER A 278 -9.28 -0.31 5.10
CA SER A 278 -9.83 -0.18 6.45
C SER A 278 -9.17 0.93 7.26
N ARG A 279 -9.93 1.56 8.14
CA ARG A 279 -9.44 2.56 9.10
C ARG A 279 -9.84 2.16 10.52
N PHE A 280 -8.87 1.77 11.31
CA PHE A 280 -9.05 1.17 12.65
C PHE A 280 -8.55 2.10 13.77
N PRO A 281 -9.08 1.98 15.02
CA PRO A 281 -8.60 2.73 16.15
C PRO A 281 -7.25 2.18 16.62
N SER A 282 -6.26 3.06 16.82
CA SER A 282 -5.00 2.69 17.47
C SER A 282 -4.92 3.38 18.84
N ARG A 283 -4.78 2.60 19.90
CA ARG A 283 -4.53 3.10 21.25
C ARG A 283 -3.11 3.67 21.35
N ARG A 284 -2.16 3.01 20.70
CA ARG A 284 -0.75 3.41 20.61
C ARG A 284 -0.56 4.83 20.10
N TYR A 285 -1.33 5.23 19.08
CA TYR A 285 -1.22 6.55 18.44
C TYR A 285 -2.35 7.51 18.82
N GLY A 286 -3.30 7.11 19.69
CA GLY A 286 -4.41 7.94 20.15
C GLY A 286 -5.34 8.41 19.03
N ARG A 287 -5.32 7.75 17.89
CA ARG A 287 -6.10 8.13 16.69
C ARG A 287 -6.44 6.93 15.83
N ARG A 288 -7.37 7.11 14.88
CA ARG A 288 -7.62 6.11 13.85
C ARG A 288 -6.52 6.13 12.80
N LEU A 289 -6.09 4.96 12.37
CA LEU A 289 -5.06 4.75 11.34
C LEU A 289 -5.63 4.01 10.14
N ARG A 290 -5.13 4.35 8.95
CA ARG A 290 -5.20 3.56 7.73
C ARG A 290 -3.78 3.27 7.27
N LEU A 291 -3.41 2.01 7.19
CA LEU A 291 -2.06 1.57 6.86
C LEU A 291 -2.06 0.83 5.52
N GLU A 292 -1.16 1.21 4.64
CA GLU A 292 -0.97 0.62 3.31
C GLU A 292 0.28 -0.27 3.31
N SER A 293 0.19 -1.45 3.92
CA SER A 293 1.34 -2.36 4.01
C SER A 293 0.94 -3.83 3.97
N VAL A 294 1.87 -4.67 3.52
CA VAL A 294 1.71 -6.13 3.55
C VAL A 294 1.51 -6.62 4.98
N GLN A 295 2.24 -6.04 5.95
CA GLN A 295 2.08 -6.38 7.36
C GLN A 295 0.65 -6.10 7.83
N ASN A 296 0.12 -4.88 7.58
CA ASN A 296 -1.25 -4.55 7.94
C ASN A 296 -2.27 -5.51 7.31
N ALA A 297 -2.11 -5.81 6.02
CA ALA A 297 -2.99 -6.72 5.30
C ALA A 297 -3.01 -8.12 5.92
N ILE A 298 -1.84 -8.64 6.34
CA ILE A 298 -1.71 -9.95 6.97
C ILE A 298 -2.26 -9.96 8.40
N ASP A 299 -1.79 -9.03 9.24
CA ASP A 299 -2.06 -9.10 10.67
C ASP A 299 -3.51 -8.70 11.00
N GLN A 300 -4.07 -7.73 10.26
CA GLN A 300 -5.48 -7.38 10.41
C GLN A 300 -6.41 -8.49 9.91
N ALA A 301 -6.03 -9.20 8.85
CA ALA A 301 -6.79 -10.37 8.38
C ALA A 301 -6.79 -11.51 9.41
N LYS A 302 -5.67 -11.72 10.13
CA LYS A 302 -5.62 -12.68 11.25
C LYS A 302 -6.53 -12.26 12.41
N ALA A 303 -6.53 -10.96 12.76
CA ALA A 303 -7.41 -10.42 13.81
C ALA A 303 -8.89 -10.58 13.43
N ALA A 304 -9.25 -10.28 12.18
CA ALA A 304 -10.60 -10.51 11.67
C ALA A 304 -10.99 -12.00 11.69
N ALA A 305 -10.07 -12.90 11.29
CA ALA A 305 -10.31 -14.35 11.36
C ALA A 305 -10.56 -14.80 12.79
N ALA A 306 -9.73 -14.37 13.76
CA ALA A 306 -9.93 -14.67 15.18
C ALA A 306 -11.30 -14.17 15.68
N SER A 307 -11.69 -12.95 15.28
CA SER A 307 -13.01 -12.39 15.61
C SER A 307 -14.18 -13.23 15.03
N ILE A 308 -14.06 -13.66 13.78
CA ILE A 308 -15.05 -14.52 13.11
C ILE A 308 -15.15 -15.89 13.79
N LEU A 309 -14.02 -16.45 14.24
CA LEU A 309 -13.94 -17.72 14.93
C LEU A 309 -14.35 -17.67 16.42
N GLY A 310 -14.72 -16.47 16.94
CA GLY A 310 -15.18 -16.30 18.32
C GLY A 310 -14.06 -16.12 19.36
N THR A 311 -12.84 -15.88 18.94
CA THR A 311 -11.67 -15.61 19.80
C THR A 311 -11.05 -14.23 19.48
N PRO A 312 -11.83 -13.13 19.58
CA PRO A 312 -11.38 -11.81 19.14
C PRO A 312 -10.14 -11.35 19.92
N GLN A 313 -9.22 -10.72 19.19
CA GLN A 313 -8.05 -10.06 19.73
C GLN A 313 -7.96 -8.63 19.16
N PRO A 314 -7.77 -7.61 20.00
CA PRO A 314 -7.62 -6.24 19.54
C PRO A 314 -6.43 -6.10 18.59
N TYR A 315 -6.64 -5.45 17.46
CA TYR A 315 -5.60 -5.14 16.47
C TYR A 315 -5.00 -3.76 16.77
N ASP A 316 -3.80 -3.71 17.31
CA ASP A 316 -3.04 -2.47 17.54
C ASP A 316 -1.52 -2.74 17.44
N PRO A 317 -1.00 -3.08 16.27
CA PRO A 317 0.41 -3.45 16.09
C PRO A 317 1.34 -2.23 16.13
N VAL A 318 2.64 -2.47 16.26
CA VAL A 318 3.67 -1.54 15.81
C VAL A 318 3.72 -1.64 14.29
N PRO A 319 3.31 -0.61 13.53
CA PRO A 319 3.37 -0.65 12.07
C PRO A 319 4.80 -0.83 11.59
N TRP A 320 4.97 -1.56 10.50
CA TRP A 320 6.26 -1.60 9.83
C TRP A 320 6.07 -1.71 8.31
N PHE A 321 7.05 -1.19 7.59
CA PHE A 321 7.07 -1.15 6.14
C PHE A 321 8.49 -1.28 5.61
N TRP A 322 8.65 -1.54 4.32
CA TRP A 322 9.96 -1.51 3.66
C TRP A 322 9.87 -0.97 2.23
N SER A 323 11.00 -0.48 1.73
CA SER A 323 11.21 -0.11 0.33
C SER A 323 12.60 -0.55 -0.11
N ASP A 324 12.69 -1.15 -1.29
CA ASP A 324 13.95 -1.55 -1.90
C ASP A 324 14.22 -0.64 -3.10
N GLN A 325 15.34 0.08 -3.10
CA GLN A 325 15.74 1.01 -4.16
C GLN A 325 17.22 0.82 -4.44
N TYR A 326 17.60 0.37 -5.62
CA TYR A 326 18.96 -0.06 -5.97
C TYR A 326 19.47 -1.15 -4.99
N ASP A 327 20.60 -0.87 -4.32
CA ASP A 327 21.23 -1.69 -3.28
C ASP A 327 20.82 -1.27 -1.85
N LEU A 328 19.82 -0.40 -1.71
CA LEU A 328 19.31 0.07 -0.42
C LEU A 328 18.03 -0.61 -0.04
N LYS A 329 18.00 -1.13 1.18
CA LYS A 329 16.79 -1.61 1.85
C LYS A 329 16.43 -0.66 2.99
N LEU A 330 15.38 0.14 2.79
CA LEU A 330 14.79 0.95 3.84
C LEU A 330 13.75 0.09 4.58
N GLN A 331 13.89 -0.02 5.90
CA GLN A 331 12.94 -0.70 6.77
C GLN A 331 12.50 0.26 7.88
N MET A 332 11.21 0.44 8.03
CA MET A 332 10.62 1.39 8.98
C MET A 332 9.82 0.64 10.02
N ALA A 333 9.93 1.05 11.27
CA ALA A 333 9.13 0.58 12.40
C ALA A 333 8.54 1.78 13.12
N GLY A 334 7.25 1.71 13.48
CA GLY A 334 6.51 2.82 14.06
C GLY A 334 6.12 3.88 13.02
N LEU A 335 5.54 4.98 13.49
CA LEU A 335 5.17 6.15 12.71
C LEU A 335 5.93 7.36 13.26
N SER A 336 6.72 8.01 12.42
CA SER A 336 7.54 9.17 12.82
C SER A 336 6.76 10.49 12.91
N ASP A 337 5.45 10.48 12.61
CA ASP A 337 4.62 11.67 12.65
C ASP A 337 4.59 12.30 14.05
N GLY A 338 4.90 13.60 14.14
CA GLY A 338 4.92 14.35 15.40
C GLY A 338 6.16 14.13 16.29
N PHE A 339 7.28 13.62 15.75
CA PHE A 339 8.55 13.57 16.48
C PHE A 339 9.07 14.98 16.81
N ASP A 340 9.73 15.13 17.95
CA ASP A 340 10.41 16.35 18.41
C ASP A 340 11.93 16.25 18.32
N SER A 341 12.46 15.05 18.27
CA SER A 341 13.90 14.81 18.10
C SER A 341 14.16 13.58 17.22
N ALA A 342 15.28 13.65 16.47
CA ALA A 342 15.75 12.58 15.64
C ALA A 342 17.26 12.39 15.84
N GLN A 343 17.69 11.13 15.87
CA GLN A 343 19.11 10.78 16.04
C GLN A 343 19.53 9.73 15.01
N THR A 344 20.57 10.05 14.24
CA THR A 344 21.19 9.07 13.35
C THR A 344 22.19 8.20 14.13
N VAL A 345 22.06 6.88 13.98
CA VAL A 345 22.92 5.85 14.60
C VAL A 345 23.53 5.01 13.47
N GLY A 346 24.81 4.78 13.48
CA GLY A 346 25.55 4.09 12.42
C GLY A 346 26.18 5.04 11.42
N ASP A 347 26.52 4.53 10.23
CA ASP A 347 27.29 5.30 9.22
C ASP A 347 26.50 5.42 7.89
N PRO A 348 25.95 6.61 7.59
CA PRO A 348 25.31 6.88 6.31
C PRO A 348 26.26 6.74 5.10
N ALA A 349 27.58 7.00 5.26
CA ALA A 349 28.55 6.86 4.18
C ALA A 349 28.76 5.38 3.82
N ALA A 350 28.76 4.50 4.81
CA ALA A 350 28.77 3.06 4.62
C ALA A 350 27.40 2.47 4.20
N LYS A 351 26.35 3.31 4.05
CA LYS A 351 24.97 2.93 3.74
C LYS A 351 24.38 1.93 4.76
N ARG A 352 24.82 2.00 6.00
CA ARG A 352 24.33 1.15 7.08
C ARG A 352 24.11 1.98 8.33
N PHE A 353 22.87 2.41 8.53
CA PHE A 353 22.51 3.31 9.62
C PHE A 353 21.01 3.22 9.90
N ALA A 354 20.60 3.81 11.02
CA ALA A 354 19.20 4.01 11.36
C ALA A 354 19.00 5.46 11.86
N VAL A 355 17.77 5.97 11.70
CA VAL A 355 17.33 7.21 12.33
C VAL A 355 16.26 6.85 13.35
N GLU A 356 16.53 7.13 14.64
CA GLU A 356 15.58 7.00 15.73
C GLU A 356 14.81 8.31 15.90
N TYR A 357 13.48 8.21 15.91
CA TYR A 357 12.57 9.35 16.13
C TYR A 357 11.95 9.25 17.52
N ARG A 358 12.00 10.33 18.28
CA ARG A 358 11.44 10.40 19.63
C ARG A 358 10.40 11.51 19.74
N ARG A 359 9.48 11.33 20.66
CA ARG A 359 8.53 12.35 21.09
C ARG A 359 8.44 12.33 22.61
N ALA A 360 8.70 13.49 23.25
CA ALA A 360 8.79 13.62 24.70
C ALA A 360 9.74 12.57 25.34
N GLY A 361 10.84 12.26 24.65
CA GLY A 361 11.84 11.27 25.09
C GLY A 361 11.53 9.81 24.71
N CYS A 362 10.28 9.47 24.38
CA CYS A 362 9.87 8.11 24.01
C CYS A 362 10.17 7.80 22.54
N LEU A 363 10.65 6.59 22.25
CA LEU A 363 10.92 6.12 20.91
C LEU A 363 9.61 5.81 20.20
N ILE A 364 9.27 6.56 19.14
CA ILE A 364 8.02 6.38 18.39
C ILE A 364 8.21 5.71 17.02
N ALA A 365 9.40 5.87 16.41
CA ALA A 365 9.70 5.25 15.12
C ALA A 365 11.22 5.10 14.92
N VAL A 366 11.57 4.18 14.02
CA VAL A 366 12.94 3.99 13.52
C VAL A 366 12.89 3.68 12.03
N ASP A 367 13.69 4.40 11.25
CA ASP A 367 13.95 4.15 9.84
C ASP A 367 15.36 3.59 9.68
N ALA A 368 15.49 2.33 9.29
CA ALA A 368 16.77 1.64 9.13
C ALA A 368 17.12 1.44 7.66
N VAL A 369 18.31 1.83 7.26
CA VAL A 369 18.86 1.60 5.92
C VAL A 369 19.92 0.50 6.00
N ASN A 370 19.68 -0.63 5.31
CA ASN A 370 20.54 -1.82 5.29
C ASN A 370 20.92 -2.34 6.69
N ASP A 371 20.08 -2.07 7.71
CA ASP A 371 20.26 -2.56 9.07
C ASP A 371 19.01 -3.26 9.60
N ALA A 372 18.81 -4.51 9.18
CA ALA A 372 17.71 -5.34 9.62
C ALA A 372 17.68 -5.58 11.13
N ARG A 373 18.87 -5.56 11.79
CA ARG A 373 18.96 -5.73 13.25
C ARG A 373 18.37 -4.52 13.98
N ALA A 374 18.75 -3.31 13.55
CA ALA A 374 18.19 -2.08 14.10
C ALA A 374 16.67 -2.04 13.96
N HIS A 375 16.13 -2.38 12.77
CA HIS A 375 14.70 -2.48 12.53
C HIS A 375 14.00 -3.49 13.45
N MET A 376 14.56 -4.69 13.61
CA MET A 376 13.97 -5.74 14.45
C MET A 376 13.94 -5.33 15.93
N LEU A 377 15.03 -4.75 16.42
CA LEU A 377 15.12 -4.25 17.82
C LEU A 377 14.16 -3.07 18.04
N ALA A 378 14.03 -2.17 17.06
CA ALA A 378 13.12 -1.04 17.12
C ALA A 378 11.67 -1.47 17.34
N ARG A 379 11.20 -2.48 16.63
CA ARG A 379 9.82 -2.99 16.78
C ARG A 379 9.53 -3.43 18.21
N ARG A 380 10.48 -4.09 18.87
CA ARG A 380 10.35 -4.51 20.27
C ARG A 380 10.36 -3.32 21.22
N ARG A 381 11.34 -2.42 21.08
CA ARG A 381 11.47 -1.23 21.92
C ARG A 381 10.23 -0.33 21.86
N ILE A 382 9.70 -0.08 20.64
CA ILE A 382 8.49 0.72 20.45
C ILE A 382 7.27 0.04 21.09
N ALA A 383 7.17 -1.29 21.04
CA ALA A 383 6.10 -2.02 21.71
C ALA A 383 6.17 -1.85 23.24
N GLU A 384 7.34 -2.07 23.83
CA GLU A 384 7.60 -2.01 25.27
C GLU A 384 7.39 -0.59 25.83
N GLU A 385 7.88 0.45 25.17
CA GLU A 385 7.77 1.85 25.63
C GLU A 385 6.30 2.32 25.67
N THR A 386 5.48 1.91 24.71
CA THR A 386 4.06 2.29 24.67
C THR A 386 3.22 1.57 25.73
N GLU A 387 3.54 0.31 26.06
CA GLU A 387 2.87 -0.41 27.14
C GLU A 387 3.17 0.21 28.50
N GLY A 388 4.40 0.73 28.70
CA GLY A 388 4.81 1.43 29.91
C GLY A 388 4.11 2.78 30.12
N GLU A 389 3.77 3.52 29.05
CA GLU A 389 2.98 4.77 29.16
C GLU A 389 1.51 4.50 29.50
N GLY A 390 0.91 3.47 28.92
CA GLY A 390 -0.46 3.07 29.23
C GLY A 390 -0.63 2.66 30.70
N ALA A 391 0.37 2.03 31.28
CA ALA A 391 0.36 1.65 32.69
C ALA A 391 0.52 2.88 33.65
N ARG A 392 1.30 3.90 33.24
CA ARG A 392 1.49 5.15 34.03
C ARG A 392 0.31 6.12 33.94
N ALA A 393 -0.47 6.08 32.86
CA ALA A 393 -1.67 6.92 32.70
C ALA A 393 -2.91 6.35 33.43
N SER A 394 -2.84 5.11 33.91
CA SER A 394 -3.91 4.40 34.62
C SER A 394 -3.73 4.39 36.13
N THR A 395 -2.64 4.98 36.63
CA THR A 395 -2.35 5.23 38.09
C THR A 395 -2.45 6.72 38.40
#